data_1cd2dbfde3f21ed7573fdb016d21e3a2
#
_entry.id   1cd2dbfde3f21ed7573fdb016d21e3a2
#
_cell.length_a   1.000
_cell.length_b   1.000
_cell.length_c   1.000
_cell.angle_alpha   90.00
_cell.angle_beta   90.00
_cell.angle_gamma   90.00
#
_symmetry.space_group_name_H-M   'P 1'
#
loop_
_entity.id
_entity.type
_entity.pdbx_description
1 polymer ?
#
loop_
_entity_poly.entity_id
_entity_poly.type
_entity_poly.pdbx_seq_one_letter_code
_entity_poly.pdbx_strand_id
1 'polypeptide(L)'
;RYADAVKLIRKDNPFPTACALICEHPCEARCRRNMIDSAINIRGLKRMAVDNARANTVPVPEKAESTGKKVAIIGGGPGGLSAAYYLELMGHHAVVFEEKSKLGGMLRYGIPNYRFPRERLQEDIDTILSTGVEVKLNTRVGNGEGEISYNKLHEEYDAVYIAIGAH
;
A
#
# COMPACT_ATOMS: atom_id res chain seq x y z
N ARG A 1 -6.22 -10.39 -20.83
CA ARG A 1 -5.59 -9.07 -20.60
C ARG A 1 -5.43 -8.82 -19.08
N TYR A 2 -4.89 -9.81 -18.38
CA TYR A 2 -4.77 -9.75 -16.91
C TYR A 2 -3.84 -8.62 -16.44
N ALA A 3 -2.74 -8.39 -17.14
CA ALA A 3 -1.83 -7.29 -16.81
C ALA A 3 -2.50 -5.91 -16.90
N ASP A 4 -3.32 -5.70 -17.94
CA ASP A 4 -4.11 -4.47 -18.08
C ASP A 4 -5.13 -4.32 -16.96
N ALA A 5 -5.76 -5.42 -16.54
CA ALA A 5 -6.69 -5.41 -15.41
C ALA A 5 -5.97 -5.05 -14.10
N VAL A 6 -4.79 -5.62 -13.81
CA VAL A 6 -3.99 -5.25 -12.64
C VAL A 6 -3.56 -3.80 -12.70
N LYS A 7 -3.13 -3.31 -13.87
CA LYS A 7 -2.76 -1.90 -14.07
C LYS A 7 -3.95 -0.96 -13.78
N LEU A 8 -5.14 -1.32 -14.24
CA LEU A 8 -6.37 -0.54 -13.99
C LEU A 8 -6.74 -0.54 -12.51
N ILE A 9 -6.69 -1.70 -11.84
CA ILE A 9 -6.98 -1.82 -10.40
C ILE A 9 -6.01 -0.94 -9.60
N ARG A 10 -4.71 -0.96 -9.96
CA ARG A 10 -3.67 -0.22 -9.25
C ARG A 10 -3.82 1.31 -9.36
N LYS A 11 -4.53 1.79 -10.35
CA LYS A 11 -4.82 3.23 -10.47
C LYS A 11 -5.45 3.79 -9.18
N ASP A 12 -6.35 3.02 -8.57
CA ASP A 12 -7.11 3.42 -7.38
C ASP A 12 -6.77 2.57 -6.13
N ASN A 13 -5.95 1.53 -6.29
CA ASN A 13 -5.62 0.58 -5.22
C ASN A 13 -4.21 0.01 -5.40
N PRO A 14 -3.21 0.49 -4.64
CA PRO A 14 -1.83 0.01 -4.71
C PRO A 14 -1.62 -1.39 -4.12
N PHE A 15 -2.64 -1.96 -3.45
CA PHE A 15 -2.64 -3.32 -2.89
C PHE A 15 -3.64 -4.26 -3.61
N PRO A 16 -3.53 -4.46 -4.93
CA PRO A 16 -4.46 -5.30 -5.67
C PRO A 16 -4.47 -6.75 -5.19
N THR A 17 -3.32 -7.31 -4.80
CA THR A 17 -3.18 -8.66 -4.30
C THR A 17 -3.82 -8.84 -2.93
N ALA A 18 -3.59 -7.91 -2.00
CA ALA A 18 -4.23 -7.92 -0.69
C ALA A 18 -5.76 -7.88 -0.84
N CYS A 19 -6.29 -6.94 -1.63
CA CYS A 19 -7.73 -6.85 -1.85
C CYS A 19 -8.31 -8.10 -2.53
N ALA A 20 -7.60 -8.71 -3.46
CA ALA A 20 -8.05 -9.94 -4.11
C ALA A 20 -8.15 -11.13 -3.15
N LEU A 21 -7.26 -11.20 -2.16
CA LEU A 21 -7.15 -12.33 -1.25
C LEU A 21 -7.99 -12.21 0.03
N ILE A 22 -8.04 -11.03 0.63
CA ILE A 22 -8.57 -10.86 2.00
C ILE A 22 -9.70 -9.84 2.14
N CYS A 23 -10.09 -9.14 1.08
CA CYS A 23 -11.19 -8.16 1.15
C CYS A 23 -12.52 -8.85 1.46
N GLU A 24 -13.32 -8.27 2.37
CA GLU A 24 -14.69 -8.73 2.69
C GLU A 24 -15.73 -8.36 1.61
N HIS A 25 -15.29 -7.80 0.50
CA HIS A 25 -16.05 -7.48 -0.72
C HIS A 25 -17.44 -6.84 -0.52
N PRO A 26 -17.58 -5.77 0.30
CA PRO A 26 -18.87 -5.11 0.51
C PRO A 26 -19.49 -4.53 -0.77
N CYS A 27 -18.69 -4.33 -1.81
CA CYS A 27 -19.14 -3.93 -3.14
C CYS A 27 -20.05 -4.98 -3.81
N GLU A 28 -19.88 -6.27 -3.52
CA GLU A 28 -20.73 -7.34 -4.03
C GLU A 28 -22.09 -7.32 -3.33
N ALA A 29 -22.14 -7.09 -2.02
CA ALA A 29 -23.39 -6.96 -1.28
C ALA A 29 -24.25 -5.77 -1.77
N ARG A 30 -23.61 -4.71 -2.28
CA ARG A 30 -24.26 -3.52 -2.83
C ARG A 30 -24.34 -3.52 -4.36
N CYS A 31 -24.02 -4.62 -5.00
CA CYS A 31 -24.06 -4.72 -6.46
C CYS A 31 -25.50 -4.59 -6.96
N ARG A 32 -25.76 -3.67 -7.89
CA ARG A 32 -27.09 -3.45 -8.45
C ARG A 32 -27.61 -4.67 -9.23
N ARG A 33 -26.72 -5.54 -9.68
CA ARG A 33 -27.11 -6.79 -10.33
C ARG A 33 -27.88 -7.73 -9.39
N ASN A 34 -27.70 -7.63 -8.07
CA ASN A 34 -28.51 -8.34 -7.08
C ASN A 34 -30.03 -8.08 -7.21
N MET A 35 -30.42 -6.99 -7.90
CA MET A 35 -31.84 -6.68 -8.18
C MET A 35 -32.41 -7.52 -9.32
N ILE A 36 -31.57 -8.23 -10.07
CA ILE A 36 -31.97 -9.02 -11.26
C ILE A 36 -31.72 -10.50 -11.01
N ASP A 37 -30.50 -10.87 -10.61
CA ASP A 37 -30.09 -12.28 -10.38
C ASP A 37 -29.10 -12.39 -9.23
N SER A 38 -27.79 -12.23 -9.46
CA SER A 38 -26.74 -12.33 -8.46
C SER A 38 -25.65 -11.29 -8.67
N ALA A 39 -24.94 -10.93 -7.60
CA ALA A 39 -23.83 -10.00 -7.66
C ALA A 39 -22.76 -10.44 -8.67
N ILE A 40 -22.09 -9.48 -9.29
CA ILE A 40 -20.85 -9.73 -10.01
C ILE A 40 -19.81 -10.17 -8.98
N ASN A 41 -19.12 -11.29 -9.23
CA ASN A 41 -18.01 -11.77 -8.37
C ASN A 41 -16.76 -10.88 -8.55
N ILE A 42 -16.80 -9.66 -7.99
CA ILE A 42 -15.78 -8.62 -8.17
C ILE A 42 -14.45 -9.06 -7.58
N ARG A 43 -14.48 -9.63 -6.36
CA ARG A 43 -13.25 -10.12 -5.72
C ARG A 43 -12.66 -11.32 -6.48
N GLY A 44 -13.49 -12.24 -6.96
CA GLY A 44 -13.04 -13.37 -7.79
C GLY A 44 -12.37 -12.91 -9.09
N LEU A 45 -12.91 -11.90 -9.76
CA LEU A 45 -12.30 -11.30 -10.94
C LEU A 45 -10.96 -10.64 -10.64
N LYS A 46 -10.86 -9.88 -9.52
CA LYS A 46 -9.58 -9.33 -9.04
C LYS A 46 -8.57 -10.44 -8.76
N ARG A 47 -9.03 -11.52 -8.09
CA ARG A 47 -8.20 -12.68 -7.79
C ARG A 47 -7.65 -13.33 -9.07
N MET A 48 -8.50 -13.56 -10.06
CA MET A 48 -8.08 -14.08 -11.37
C MET A 48 -7.02 -13.17 -12.02
N ALA A 49 -7.22 -11.85 -11.97
CA ALA A 49 -6.27 -10.90 -12.55
C ALA A 49 -4.88 -11.01 -11.89
N VAL A 50 -4.81 -10.94 -10.54
CA VAL A 50 -3.52 -10.96 -9.81
C VAL A 50 -2.87 -12.34 -9.74
N ASP A 51 -3.59 -13.43 -9.97
CA ASP A 51 -3.01 -14.78 -10.04
C ASP A 51 -2.41 -15.05 -11.43
N ASN A 52 -2.96 -14.46 -12.49
CA ASN A 52 -2.47 -14.61 -13.86
C ASN A 52 -1.49 -13.53 -14.31
N ALA A 53 -1.50 -12.37 -13.66
CA ALA A 53 -0.48 -11.33 -13.83
C ALA A 53 -0.08 -10.81 -12.44
N ARG A 54 1.02 -11.35 -11.91
CA ARG A 54 1.53 -10.99 -10.58
C ARG A 54 1.75 -9.48 -10.49
N ALA A 55 1.34 -8.87 -9.37
CA ALA A 55 1.38 -7.43 -9.20
C ALA A 55 2.77 -6.84 -9.48
N ASN A 56 3.83 -7.47 -8.97
CA ASN A 56 5.21 -7.04 -9.16
C ASN A 56 5.76 -7.21 -10.60
N THR A 57 5.03 -7.89 -11.49
CA THR A 57 5.42 -8.03 -12.91
C THR A 57 4.75 -6.99 -13.81
N VAL A 58 3.78 -6.24 -13.28
CA VAL A 58 3.06 -5.20 -14.03
C VAL A 58 3.67 -3.84 -13.73
N PRO A 59 4.18 -3.12 -14.74
CA PRO A 59 4.80 -1.82 -14.54
C PRO A 59 3.91 -0.84 -13.78
N VAL A 60 4.52 -0.02 -12.94
CA VAL A 60 3.85 1.13 -12.30
C VAL A 60 3.65 2.26 -13.31
N PRO A 61 2.69 3.17 -13.08
CA PRO A 61 2.55 4.38 -13.89
C PRO A 61 3.82 5.23 -13.87
N GLU A 62 4.03 6.01 -14.91
CA GLU A 62 5.09 7.01 -14.94
C GLU A 62 4.87 8.05 -13.84
N LYS A 63 5.96 8.46 -13.22
CA LYS A 63 5.94 9.50 -12.19
C LYS A 63 5.81 10.87 -12.86
N ALA A 64 5.12 11.80 -12.19
CA ALA A 64 5.17 13.20 -12.54
C ALA A 64 6.60 13.77 -12.31
N GLU A 65 6.87 14.93 -12.88
CA GLU A 65 8.11 15.67 -12.62
C GLU A 65 8.30 15.94 -11.13
N SER A 66 9.55 15.94 -10.68
CA SER A 66 9.86 16.16 -9.27
C SER A 66 9.42 17.55 -8.83
N THR A 67 8.65 17.60 -7.75
CA THR A 67 8.24 18.85 -7.12
C THR A 67 9.30 19.41 -6.16
N GLY A 68 10.35 18.65 -5.87
CA GLY A 68 11.36 18.98 -4.86
C GLY A 68 10.86 18.85 -3.42
N LYS A 69 9.59 18.46 -3.21
CA LYS A 69 8.97 18.32 -1.88
C LYS A 69 9.24 16.95 -1.28
N LYS A 70 9.48 16.92 0.05
CA LYS A 70 9.71 15.70 0.83
C LYS A 70 8.60 15.51 1.86
N VAL A 71 8.07 14.29 1.93
CA VAL A 71 7.01 13.92 2.88
C VAL A 71 7.49 12.80 3.78
N ALA A 72 7.47 13.02 5.09
CA ALA A 72 7.69 11.97 6.07
C ALA A 72 6.39 11.20 6.32
N ILE A 73 6.45 9.87 6.31
CA ILE A 73 5.30 9.00 6.57
C ILE A 73 5.63 8.14 7.78
N ILE A 74 4.84 8.25 8.85
CA ILE A 74 5.02 7.50 10.08
C ILE A 74 4.13 6.26 10.04
N GLY A 75 4.75 5.10 9.86
CA GLY A 75 4.11 3.78 9.76
C GLY A 75 4.11 3.19 8.35
N GLY A 76 4.70 2.01 8.23
CA GLY A 76 4.83 1.21 7.00
C GLY A 76 3.72 0.18 6.80
N GLY A 77 2.53 0.44 7.35
CA GLY A 77 1.30 -0.31 7.09
C GLY A 77 0.64 0.05 5.76
N PRO A 78 -0.54 -0.55 5.44
CA PRO A 78 -1.20 -0.30 4.15
C PRO A 78 -1.56 1.17 3.93
N GLY A 79 -1.92 1.91 4.98
CA GLY A 79 -2.23 3.34 4.86
C GLY A 79 -1.01 4.17 4.46
N GLY A 80 0.11 3.98 5.19
CA GLY A 80 1.35 4.71 4.91
C GLY A 80 1.96 4.36 3.56
N LEU A 81 1.99 3.07 3.20
CA LEU A 81 2.49 2.62 1.91
C LEU A 81 1.62 3.08 0.74
N SER A 82 0.29 3.15 0.92
CA SER A 82 -0.60 3.72 -0.10
C SER A 82 -0.33 5.22 -0.30
N ALA A 83 -0.17 5.97 0.79
CA ALA A 83 0.19 7.38 0.70
C ALA A 83 1.53 7.57 0.01
N ALA A 84 2.55 6.78 0.38
CA ALA A 84 3.87 6.81 -0.23
C ALA A 84 3.82 6.56 -1.75
N TYR A 85 3.05 5.55 -2.18
CA TYR A 85 2.87 5.23 -3.58
C TYR A 85 2.33 6.41 -4.40
N TYR A 86 1.25 7.02 -3.94
CA TYR A 86 0.65 8.14 -4.68
C TYR A 86 1.50 9.40 -4.62
N LEU A 87 2.14 9.69 -3.48
CA LEU A 87 3.04 10.83 -3.36
C LEU A 87 4.22 10.72 -4.34
N GLU A 88 4.83 9.54 -4.44
CA GLU A 88 5.90 9.30 -5.42
C GLU A 88 5.41 9.45 -6.86
N LEU A 89 4.23 8.93 -7.20
CA LEU A 89 3.66 9.12 -8.54
C LEU A 89 3.35 10.60 -8.85
N MET A 90 3.03 11.40 -7.83
CA MET A 90 2.80 12.84 -7.96
C MET A 90 4.10 13.66 -7.99
N GLY A 91 5.27 13.02 -7.95
CA GLY A 91 6.58 13.67 -8.01
C GLY A 91 7.10 14.19 -6.66
N HIS A 92 6.45 13.83 -5.54
CA HIS A 92 6.97 14.13 -4.21
C HIS A 92 7.88 12.98 -3.75
N HIS A 93 8.90 13.29 -2.94
CA HIS A 93 9.75 12.27 -2.35
C HIS A 93 9.18 11.79 -1.03
N ALA A 94 8.79 10.51 -0.95
CA ALA A 94 8.19 9.90 0.23
C ALA A 94 9.22 9.08 1.02
N VAL A 95 9.31 9.35 2.33
CA VAL A 95 10.17 8.62 3.27
C VAL A 95 9.31 7.98 4.35
N VAL A 96 9.28 6.64 4.39
CA VAL A 96 8.50 5.87 5.35
C VAL A 96 9.36 5.49 6.54
N PHE A 97 8.93 5.86 7.74
CA PHE A 97 9.52 5.47 9.03
C PHE A 97 8.68 4.34 9.62
N GLU A 98 9.28 3.16 9.77
CA GLU A 98 8.61 1.97 10.30
C GLU A 98 9.36 1.46 11.53
N GLU A 99 8.67 1.32 12.65
CA GLU A 99 9.25 0.84 13.91
C GLU A 99 9.70 -0.63 13.86
N LYS A 100 9.04 -1.43 13.00
CA LYS A 100 9.34 -2.86 12.86
C LYS A 100 10.40 -3.12 11.80
N SER A 101 10.92 -4.33 11.79
CA SER A 101 11.93 -4.78 10.83
C SER A 101 11.39 -5.08 9.43
N LYS A 102 10.06 -5.04 9.23
CA LYS A 102 9.42 -5.33 7.93
C LYS A 102 8.16 -4.49 7.74
N LEU A 103 7.97 -4.06 6.50
CA LEU A 103 6.76 -3.36 6.05
C LEU A 103 5.52 -4.27 6.01
N GLY A 104 4.35 -3.65 5.99
CA GLY A 104 3.06 -4.30 5.78
C GLY A 104 2.08 -4.14 6.94
N GLY A 105 2.52 -3.66 8.11
CA GLY A 105 1.63 -3.42 9.25
C GLY A 105 0.73 -4.62 9.58
N MET A 106 -0.56 -4.39 9.83
CA MET A 106 -1.51 -5.46 10.16
C MET A 106 -1.69 -6.51 9.05
N LEU A 107 -1.43 -6.20 7.79
CA LEU A 107 -1.43 -7.21 6.73
C LEU A 107 -0.35 -8.28 6.94
N ARG A 108 0.78 -7.90 7.55
CA ARG A 108 1.89 -8.81 7.85
C ARG A 108 1.81 -9.40 9.25
N TYR A 109 1.51 -8.59 10.25
CA TYR A 109 1.62 -8.98 11.66
C TYR A 109 0.32 -9.47 12.26
N GLY A 110 -0.83 -9.04 11.73
CA GLY A 110 -2.15 -9.43 12.24
C GLY A 110 -2.81 -10.57 11.47
N ILE A 111 -2.65 -10.63 10.13
CA ILE A 111 -3.30 -11.66 9.32
C ILE A 111 -2.43 -12.92 9.27
N PRO A 112 -2.98 -14.12 9.56
CA PRO A 112 -2.23 -15.36 9.48
C PRO A 112 -1.70 -15.67 8.07
N ASN A 113 -0.51 -16.30 7.98
CA ASN A 113 0.16 -16.60 6.71
C ASN A 113 -0.66 -17.51 5.79
N TYR A 114 -1.42 -18.44 6.35
CA TYR A 114 -2.29 -19.32 5.56
C TYR A 114 -3.44 -18.60 4.88
N ARG A 115 -3.89 -17.45 5.44
CA ARG A 115 -4.94 -16.62 4.85
C ARG A 115 -4.38 -15.61 3.84
N PHE A 116 -3.23 -15.02 4.17
CA PHE A 116 -2.52 -14.09 3.30
C PHE A 116 -1.02 -14.40 3.29
N PRO A 117 -0.54 -15.20 2.33
CA PRO A 117 0.86 -15.59 2.20
C PRO A 117 1.77 -14.35 2.12
N ARG A 118 2.91 -14.41 2.84
CA ARG A 118 3.82 -13.27 2.96
C ARG A 118 4.47 -12.89 1.63
N GLU A 119 4.73 -13.86 0.77
CA GLU A 119 5.21 -13.64 -0.60
C GLU A 119 4.20 -12.86 -1.45
N ARG A 120 2.90 -13.12 -1.26
CA ARG A 120 1.84 -12.40 -1.98
C ARG A 120 1.69 -10.95 -1.50
N LEU A 121 1.87 -10.70 -0.20
CA LEU A 121 1.95 -9.35 0.35
C LEU A 121 3.19 -8.62 -0.18
N GLN A 122 4.31 -9.33 -0.28
CA GLN A 122 5.57 -8.74 -0.74
C GLN A 122 5.48 -8.27 -2.19
N GLU A 123 4.71 -8.94 -3.05
CA GLU A 123 4.47 -8.48 -4.44
C GLU A 123 3.87 -7.06 -4.51
N ASP A 124 2.88 -6.78 -3.65
CA ASP A 124 2.30 -5.43 -3.59
C ASP A 124 3.31 -4.42 -3.02
N ILE A 125 4.04 -4.79 -1.97
CA ILE A 125 5.06 -3.92 -1.34
C ILE A 125 6.19 -3.62 -2.32
N ASP A 126 6.74 -4.62 -3.01
CA ASP A 126 7.83 -4.44 -3.98
C ASP A 126 7.40 -3.50 -5.11
N THR A 127 6.15 -3.61 -5.54
CA THR A 127 5.56 -2.70 -6.52
C THR A 127 5.53 -1.25 -6.02
N ILE A 128 5.12 -1.04 -4.77
CA ILE A 128 5.10 0.29 -4.14
C ILE A 128 6.53 0.83 -4.04
N LEU A 129 7.48 0.03 -3.56
CA LEU A 129 8.87 0.44 -3.43
C LEU A 129 9.53 0.74 -4.78
N SER A 130 9.09 0.09 -5.86
CA SER A 130 9.60 0.36 -7.22
C SER A 130 9.30 1.77 -7.72
N THR A 131 8.40 2.52 -7.07
CA THR A 131 8.16 3.94 -7.36
C THR A 131 9.23 4.86 -6.79
N GLY A 132 10.17 4.37 -5.98
CA GLY A 132 11.26 5.16 -5.41
C GLY A 132 11.05 5.57 -3.96
N VAL A 133 10.07 5.00 -3.27
CA VAL A 133 9.84 5.24 -1.84
C VAL A 133 11.08 4.89 -1.03
N GLU A 134 11.58 5.83 -0.24
CA GLU A 134 12.63 5.58 0.76
C GLU A 134 12.03 4.97 2.03
N VAL A 135 12.72 3.98 2.62
CA VAL A 135 12.23 3.28 3.82
C VAL A 135 13.29 3.26 4.91
N LYS A 136 12.90 3.64 6.11
CA LYS A 136 13.70 3.53 7.34
C LYS A 136 13.02 2.55 8.29
N LEU A 137 13.48 1.30 8.25
CA LEU A 137 13.02 0.23 9.15
C LEU A 137 13.67 0.35 10.53
N ASN A 138 13.08 -0.31 11.53
CA ASN A 138 13.53 -0.27 12.93
C ASN A 138 13.69 1.17 13.45
N THR A 139 12.83 2.06 12.95
CA THR A 139 12.90 3.48 13.24
C THR A 139 11.55 3.94 13.79
N ARG A 140 11.50 4.07 15.11
CA ARG A 140 10.31 4.55 15.80
C ARG A 140 10.31 6.08 15.88
N VAL A 141 9.16 6.68 15.65
CA VAL A 141 8.91 8.10 15.87
C VAL A 141 8.18 8.27 17.19
N GLY A 142 8.77 9.04 18.10
CA GLY A 142 8.26 9.26 19.45
C GLY A 142 9.15 10.21 20.25
N ASN A 143 9.05 10.14 21.58
CA ASN A 143 9.82 10.99 22.49
C ASN A 143 10.76 10.17 23.39
N GLY A 144 10.96 8.87 23.13
CA GLY A 144 11.84 7.98 23.85
C GLY A 144 13.30 8.15 23.45
N GLU A 145 14.21 7.57 24.27
CA GLU A 145 15.63 7.52 23.96
C GLU A 145 15.88 6.67 22.71
N GLY A 146 16.60 7.21 21.74
CA GLY A 146 16.86 6.57 20.45
C GLY A 146 15.73 6.67 19.42
N GLU A 147 14.62 7.32 19.76
CA GLU A 147 13.51 7.58 18.84
C GLU A 147 13.72 8.90 18.07
N ILE A 148 13.11 9.00 16.88
CA ILE A 148 13.07 10.26 16.13
C ILE A 148 11.90 11.09 16.64
N SER A 149 12.14 12.31 17.09
CA SER A 149 11.05 13.17 17.54
C SER A 149 10.18 13.65 16.37
N TYR A 150 8.88 13.77 16.61
CA TYR A 150 7.93 14.34 15.65
C TYR A 150 8.34 15.75 15.21
N ASN A 151 8.81 16.59 16.14
CA ASN A 151 9.22 17.96 15.83
C ASN A 151 10.37 17.98 14.82
N LYS A 152 11.34 17.08 14.96
CA LYS A 152 12.45 16.94 14.01
C LYS A 152 11.95 16.61 12.60
N LEU A 153 10.97 15.71 12.47
CA LEU A 153 10.38 15.40 11.17
C LEU A 153 9.63 16.61 10.60
N HIS A 154 8.95 17.36 11.44
CA HIS A 154 8.24 18.56 11.02
C HIS A 154 9.17 19.69 10.56
N GLU A 155 10.40 19.73 11.05
CA GLU A 155 11.44 20.70 10.65
C GLU A 155 12.16 20.28 9.35
N GLU A 156 12.36 18.97 9.16
CA GLU A 156 13.18 18.42 8.06
C GLU A 156 12.34 18.10 6.79
N TYR A 157 11.02 17.99 6.90
CA TYR A 157 10.11 17.59 5.81
C TYR A 157 9.05 18.65 5.56
N ASP A 158 8.62 18.79 4.30
CA ASP A 158 7.55 19.72 3.90
C ASP A 158 6.18 19.33 4.46
N ALA A 159 5.97 18.04 4.73
CA ALA A 159 4.75 17.51 5.36
C ALA A 159 5.04 16.21 6.11
N VAL A 160 4.20 15.93 7.12
CA VAL A 160 4.25 14.67 7.88
C VAL A 160 2.88 13.99 7.79
N TYR A 161 2.85 12.74 7.33
CA TYR A 161 1.67 11.90 7.25
C TYR A 161 1.71 10.82 8.34
N ILE A 162 0.71 10.80 9.22
CA ILE A 162 0.63 9.87 10.35
C ILE A 162 -0.24 8.68 9.95
N ALA A 163 0.34 7.47 9.93
CA ALA A 163 -0.30 6.21 9.53
C ALA A 163 0.03 5.07 10.51
N ILE A 164 0.01 5.35 11.81
CA ILE A 164 0.41 4.44 12.89
C ILE A 164 -0.53 3.25 13.11
N GLY A 165 -1.71 3.25 12.48
CA GLY A 165 -2.71 2.22 12.62
C GLY A 165 -3.57 2.35 13.88
N ALA A 166 -4.29 1.27 14.23
CA ALA A 166 -5.09 1.18 15.45
C ALA A 166 -4.23 0.57 16.58
N HIS A 167 -4.19 1.25 17.71
CA HIS A 167 -3.50 0.85 18.94
C HIS A 167 -4.49 0.79 20.10
#